data_d7c9ab8e8df538b0fb7f7e9f875d4836
#
_entry.id   d7c9ab8e8df538b0fb7f7e9f875d4836
#
_cell.length_a   1.000
_cell.length_b   1.000
_cell.length_c   1.000
_cell.angle_alpha   90.00
_cell.angle_beta   90.00
_cell.angle_gamma   90.00
#
_symmetry.space_group_name_H-M   'P 1'
#
loop_
_entity.id
_entity.type
_entity.pdbx_description
1 polymer ?
#
loop_
_entity_poly.entity_id
_entity_poly.type
_entity_poly.pdbx_seq_one_letter_code
_entity_poly.pdbx_strand_id
1 'polypeptide(L)'
;TLEGVDILSSVFGGRGSYRQDWRMPQRAFSARLLKDAFSKMPVQRLDCAEDAFEMFVISSLASKEVTRNDIIGIRYHLGRGLNGASPWTADKFASVAESFWACSSQIQQYADSFRSRDSLAAAKGAKRKLMQLLFNDWRARVLDDEKMASIEKVSSVLDTSVVFSEVMRCVRDVSYETLTTGTGPDAGVLQDWRDAAYRIADRGGMVGVDFPSYLSAADDHIRSVRKMERVSGFEDEPIRIFVSAHKPVEVFDSQVFQPVQVGASRTNERFTWALHDDEGDNISDLNPMYCELTTQYWAWKNVDADYIGFCHYRRYFDFSDVSREENAYGEVMGDYINVVSQREYMLEDVRVREIVRNYDVITTPVEDIRSYMGENSTIRSQYDAAPKLFVEDLDRVIDILVARHPEYEQDAKAFLAGHTARFCNMFIMKKEIFHDYCAWLFPLLEEFVASADMSLYSKEGLRTPGHLAERLLNIYLLHHERIGAGWSMKQLQCVHFTKPDRYYLPMALSCGNDNRPVIPVVFASDNNYVPMVTTTIYSMLKNAYD
;
A
#
# COMPACT_ATOMS: atom_id res chain seq x y z
N THR A 1 46.32 1.17 0.67
CA THR A 1 47.01 1.01 -0.62
C THR A 1 46.20 0.11 -1.51
N LEU A 2 45.98 0.53 -2.77
CA LEU A 2 45.40 -0.29 -3.83
C LEU A 2 46.43 -0.48 -4.94
N GLU A 3 46.35 -1.59 -5.67
CA GLU A 3 47.28 -1.89 -6.77
C GLU A 3 46.55 -2.45 -7.99
N GLY A 4 47.01 -2.07 -9.16
CA GLY A 4 46.50 -2.58 -10.44
C GLY A 4 44.97 -2.34 -10.63
N VAL A 5 44.26 -3.40 -11.02
CA VAL A 5 42.82 -3.37 -11.33
C VAL A 5 41.94 -2.96 -10.14
N ASP A 6 42.41 -3.12 -8.91
CA ASP A 6 41.66 -2.72 -7.72
C ASP A 6 41.49 -1.20 -7.61
N ILE A 7 42.39 -0.41 -8.21
CA ILE A 7 42.29 1.05 -8.24
C ILE A 7 41.05 1.45 -9.06
N LEU A 8 40.91 0.94 -10.28
CA LEU A 8 39.77 1.23 -11.15
C LEU A 8 38.46 0.72 -10.55
N SER A 9 38.45 -0.49 -10.04
CA SER A 9 37.25 -1.12 -9.47
C SER A 9 36.79 -0.48 -8.17
N SER A 10 37.69 0.10 -7.36
CA SER A 10 37.35 0.81 -6.13
C SER A 10 36.55 2.10 -6.40
N VAL A 11 36.82 2.77 -7.52
CA VAL A 11 36.11 4.00 -7.92
C VAL A 11 34.83 3.68 -8.69
N PHE A 12 34.85 2.75 -9.63
CA PHE A 12 33.77 2.53 -10.61
C PHE A 12 33.11 1.16 -10.53
N GLY A 13 33.79 0.13 -10.04
CA GLY A 13 33.32 -1.25 -10.07
C GLY A 13 32.39 -1.67 -8.94
N GLY A 14 32.27 -0.90 -7.88
CA GLY A 14 31.43 -1.22 -6.73
C GLY A 14 31.87 -2.48 -5.93
N ARG A 15 33.10 -2.98 -6.16
CA ARG A 15 33.70 -4.08 -5.41
C ARG A 15 34.59 -3.53 -4.29
N GLY A 16 34.35 -3.99 -3.06
CA GLY A 16 35.17 -3.67 -1.90
C GLY A 16 34.52 -2.73 -0.89
N SER A 17 35.09 -2.68 0.32
CA SER A 17 34.64 -1.89 1.46
C SER A 17 34.87 -0.37 1.30
N TYR A 18 35.66 0.03 0.34
CA TYR A 18 35.98 1.44 0.08
C TYR A 18 35.35 1.89 -1.24
N ARG A 19 34.29 2.69 -1.14
CA ARG A 19 33.80 3.46 -2.26
C ARG A 19 34.62 4.73 -2.37
N GLN A 20 35.55 4.77 -3.30
CA GLN A 20 36.27 5.99 -3.60
C GLN A 20 35.45 6.89 -4.53
N ASP A 21 35.65 8.17 -4.38
CA ASP A 21 35.09 9.22 -5.21
C ASP A 21 36.04 9.50 -6.38
N TRP A 22 35.56 9.96 -7.50
CA TRP A 22 36.37 10.30 -8.66
C TRP A 22 36.82 11.78 -8.72
N ARG A 23 36.54 12.60 -7.71
CA ARG A 23 36.91 14.00 -7.68
C ARG A 23 38.44 14.17 -7.71
N MET A 24 38.94 14.90 -8.71
CA MET A 24 40.36 15.13 -8.96
C MET A 24 41.05 15.99 -7.88
N PRO A 25 40.43 17.07 -7.34
CA PRO A 25 41.11 17.99 -6.43
C PRO A 25 41.62 17.39 -5.12
N GLN A 26 41.16 16.19 -4.77
CA GLN A 26 41.58 15.50 -3.55
C GLN A 26 42.80 14.60 -3.70
N ARG A 27 43.45 14.64 -4.88
CA ARG A 27 44.48 13.66 -5.26
C ARG A 27 45.77 14.33 -5.73
N ALA A 28 46.85 13.62 -5.52
CA ALA A 28 48.15 13.96 -6.10
C ALA A 28 48.59 12.80 -7.01
N PHE A 29 49.00 13.12 -8.20
CA PHE A 29 49.39 12.16 -9.24
C PHE A 29 50.85 12.34 -9.66
N SER A 30 51.50 11.25 -10.05
CA SER A 30 52.82 11.38 -10.70
C SER A 30 52.67 12.03 -12.08
N ALA A 31 53.58 12.94 -12.43
CA ALA A 31 53.58 13.63 -13.72
C ALA A 31 53.64 12.66 -14.92
N ARG A 32 54.32 11.51 -14.76
CA ARG A 32 54.41 10.48 -15.80
C ARG A 32 53.03 9.84 -16.04
N LEU A 33 52.29 9.49 -14.98
CA LEU A 33 50.95 8.92 -15.09
C LEU A 33 49.99 9.89 -15.78
N LEU A 34 49.99 11.17 -15.37
CA LEU A 34 49.14 12.19 -16.01
C LEU A 34 49.46 12.37 -17.49
N LYS A 35 50.76 12.47 -17.87
CA LYS A 35 51.15 12.59 -19.28
C LYS A 35 50.66 11.39 -20.10
N ASP A 36 50.80 10.18 -19.58
CA ASP A 36 50.30 8.98 -20.26
C ASP A 36 48.77 8.96 -20.36
N ALA A 37 48.06 9.29 -19.28
CA ALA A 37 46.62 9.35 -19.28
C ALA A 37 46.06 10.37 -20.25
N PHE A 38 46.51 11.62 -20.17
CA PHE A 38 46.02 12.70 -21.05
C PHE A 38 46.36 12.47 -22.53
N SER A 39 47.44 11.76 -22.83
CA SER A 39 47.76 11.38 -24.23
C SER A 39 46.74 10.42 -24.85
N LYS A 40 45.93 9.73 -24.03
CA LYS A 40 44.92 8.79 -24.45
C LYS A 40 43.51 9.35 -24.42
N MET A 41 43.32 10.58 -23.95
CA MET A 41 42.05 11.25 -23.89
C MET A 41 41.80 12.07 -25.15
N PRO A 42 40.58 12.07 -25.72
CA PRO A 42 40.24 12.98 -26.82
C PRO A 42 40.18 14.42 -26.30
N VAL A 43 40.53 15.38 -27.18
CA VAL A 43 40.35 16.81 -26.89
C VAL A 43 38.89 17.15 -27.12
N GLN A 44 38.08 17.04 -26.08
CA GLN A 44 36.66 17.39 -26.10
C GLN A 44 36.32 18.19 -24.86
N ARG A 45 35.51 19.23 -25.02
CA ARG A 45 34.99 20.00 -23.90
C ARG A 45 33.78 19.26 -23.31
N LEU A 46 33.82 19.02 -22.01
CA LEU A 46 32.68 18.62 -21.19
C LEU A 46 32.44 19.75 -20.18
N ASP A 47 31.21 20.20 -20.08
CA ASP A 47 30.84 21.29 -19.16
C ASP A 47 30.64 20.82 -17.72
N CYS A 48 30.47 19.50 -17.52
CA CYS A 48 30.41 18.86 -16.20
C CYS A 48 30.67 17.34 -16.32
N ALA A 49 31.02 16.72 -15.20
CA ALA A 49 31.40 15.30 -15.07
C ALA A 49 32.71 14.91 -15.79
N GLU A 50 33.50 15.86 -16.28
CA GLU A 50 34.80 15.63 -16.92
C GLU A 50 35.76 14.84 -16.01
N ASP A 51 35.76 15.13 -14.73
CA ASP A 51 36.59 14.49 -13.72
C ASP A 51 36.30 12.97 -13.61
N ALA A 52 35.10 12.50 -13.90
CA ALA A 52 34.79 11.09 -13.93
C ALA A 52 35.49 10.35 -15.07
N PHE A 53 35.55 10.94 -16.28
CA PHE A 53 36.27 10.36 -17.41
C PHE A 53 37.80 10.40 -17.18
N GLU A 54 38.32 11.55 -16.75
CA GLU A 54 39.73 11.72 -16.42
C GLU A 54 40.15 10.67 -15.36
N MET A 55 39.41 10.54 -14.27
CA MET A 55 39.71 9.60 -13.22
C MET A 55 39.58 8.15 -13.70
N PHE A 56 38.66 7.84 -14.61
CA PHE A 56 38.56 6.51 -15.21
C PHE A 56 39.83 6.13 -15.96
N VAL A 57 40.31 7.01 -16.83
CA VAL A 57 41.56 6.77 -17.60
C VAL A 57 42.77 6.68 -16.69
N ILE A 58 42.90 7.61 -15.74
CA ILE A 58 44.03 7.62 -14.79
C ILE A 58 44.03 6.33 -13.95
N SER A 59 42.88 5.95 -13.40
CA SER A 59 42.76 4.73 -12.57
C SER A 59 43.06 3.45 -13.35
N SER A 60 42.73 3.40 -14.64
CA SER A 60 43.03 2.26 -15.52
C SER A 60 44.51 2.05 -15.78
N LEU A 61 45.30 3.11 -15.68
CA LEU A 61 46.76 3.14 -15.97
C LEU A 61 47.62 3.14 -14.71
N ALA A 62 47.00 3.46 -13.55
CA ALA A 62 47.72 3.55 -12.29
C ALA A 62 48.15 2.18 -11.79
N SER A 63 49.41 2.00 -11.41
CA SER A 63 49.95 0.77 -10.82
C SER A 63 49.71 0.70 -9.31
N LYS A 64 49.68 1.85 -8.64
CA LYS A 64 49.55 1.94 -7.19
C LYS A 64 48.82 3.21 -6.75
N GLU A 65 47.95 3.10 -5.77
CA GLU A 65 47.29 4.22 -5.10
C GLU A 65 47.48 4.08 -3.58
N VAL A 66 47.77 5.22 -2.92
CA VAL A 66 47.94 5.28 -1.45
C VAL A 66 47.00 6.36 -0.90
N THR A 67 46.10 6.00 -0.01
CA THR A 67 45.26 6.93 0.71
C THR A 67 46.00 7.46 1.95
N ARG A 68 45.98 8.77 2.16
CA ARG A 68 46.58 9.48 3.28
C ARG A 68 45.49 10.24 4.03
N ASN A 69 44.96 9.65 5.11
CA ASN A 69 43.91 10.27 5.94
C ASN A 69 44.42 11.29 6.94
N ASP A 70 45.73 11.38 7.09
CA ASP A 70 46.44 12.31 7.97
C ASP A 70 46.71 13.68 7.30
N ILE A 71 46.42 13.85 6.02
CA ILE A 71 46.63 15.10 5.26
C ILE A 71 45.28 15.74 4.96
N ILE A 72 45.06 16.94 5.48
CA ILE A 72 43.93 17.81 5.12
C ILE A 72 44.45 18.78 4.05
N GLY A 73 44.27 18.43 2.77
CA GLY A 73 44.83 19.19 1.65
C GLY A 73 43.92 20.24 1.05
N ILE A 74 42.59 20.16 1.26
CA ILE A 74 41.62 20.99 0.55
C ILE A 74 40.50 21.44 1.46
N ARG A 75 40.13 22.72 1.35
CA ARG A 75 38.88 23.27 1.86
C ARG A 75 37.89 23.47 0.72
N TYR A 76 36.84 22.68 0.66
CA TYR A 76 35.81 22.80 -0.35
C TYR A 76 34.74 23.82 0.09
N HIS A 77 34.49 24.84 -0.74
CA HIS A 77 33.46 25.84 -0.49
C HIS A 77 32.16 25.42 -1.20
N LEU A 78 31.21 24.92 -0.44
CA LEU A 78 29.89 24.56 -0.96
C LEU A 78 29.14 25.78 -1.51
N GLY A 79 28.40 25.59 -2.58
CA GLY A 79 27.55 26.62 -3.18
C GLY A 79 28.27 27.67 -4.03
N ARG A 80 29.58 27.54 -4.26
CA ARG A 80 30.38 28.42 -5.14
C ARG A 80 30.82 27.63 -6.37
N GLY A 81 30.26 27.93 -7.53
CA GLY A 81 30.59 27.29 -8.80
C GLY A 81 29.42 27.25 -9.78
N LEU A 82 29.67 26.79 -11.02
CA LEU A 82 28.68 26.68 -12.09
C LEU A 82 27.50 25.76 -11.71
N ASN A 83 27.74 24.81 -10.80
CA ASN A 83 26.75 23.90 -10.25
C ASN A 83 26.29 24.32 -8.85
N GLY A 84 26.28 25.63 -8.54
CA GLY A 84 25.83 26.18 -7.26
C GLY A 84 24.41 25.77 -6.87
N ALA A 85 23.94 26.17 -5.68
CA ALA A 85 22.67 25.77 -5.07
C ALA A 85 21.40 26.31 -5.77
N SER A 86 21.50 26.91 -6.97
CA SER A 86 20.33 27.45 -7.69
C SER A 86 19.44 26.32 -8.24
N PRO A 87 18.10 26.50 -8.17
CA PRO A 87 17.18 25.61 -8.85
C PRO A 87 17.44 25.50 -10.35
N TRP A 88 17.09 24.35 -10.93
CA TRP A 88 17.28 24.08 -12.35
C TRP A 88 15.96 24.13 -13.11
N THR A 89 16.01 24.72 -14.30
CA THR A 89 14.96 24.58 -15.30
C THR A 89 15.11 23.26 -16.06
N ALA A 90 14.08 22.86 -16.80
CA ALA A 90 14.12 21.69 -17.69
C ALA A 90 15.25 21.79 -18.73
N ASP A 91 15.53 22.99 -19.28
CA ASP A 91 16.63 23.21 -20.23
C ASP A 91 18.00 23.03 -19.58
N LYS A 92 18.17 23.54 -18.38
CA LYS A 92 19.42 23.36 -17.64
C LYS A 92 19.66 21.88 -17.33
N PHE A 93 18.63 21.15 -16.90
CA PHE A 93 18.74 19.73 -16.65
C PHE A 93 19.12 18.95 -17.91
N ALA A 94 18.48 19.20 -19.04
CA ALA A 94 18.79 18.56 -20.30
C ALA A 94 20.25 18.83 -20.74
N SER A 95 20.73 20.08 -20.62
CA SER A 95 22.13 20.44 -20.93
C SER A 95 23.13 19.72 -20.03
N VAL A 96 22.85 19.58 -18.74
CA VAL A 96 23.68 18.79 -17.81
C VAL A 96 23.66 17.32 -18.20
N ALA A 97 22.49 16.79 -18.56
CA ALA A 97 22.33 15.40 -18.99
C ALA A 97 23.15 15.08 -20.25
N GLU A 98 23.22 16.01 -21.20
CA GLU A 98 24.10 15.89 -22.39
C GLU A 98 25.56 15.67 -22.00
N SER A 99 26.06 16.46 -21.05
CA SER A 99 27.45 16.34 -20.59
C SER A 99 27.70 15.01 -19.86
N PHE A 100 26.79 14.59 -18.99
CA PHE A 100 26.87 13.31 -18.28
C PHE A 100 26.80 12.12 -19.24
N TRP A 101 25.97 12.22 -20.28
CA TRP A 101 25.83 11.18 -21.29
C TRP A 101 27.09 11.09 -22.17
N ALA A 102 27.63 12.25 -22.62
CA ALA A 102 28.86 12.31 -23.38
C ALA A 102 30.04 11.73 -22.58
N CYS A 103 30.15 12.07 -21.28
CA CYS A 103 31.17 11.50 -20.39
C CYS A 103 31.03 9.97 -20.29
N SER A 104 29.82 9.46 -20.06
CA SER A 104 29.52 8.03 -19.99
C SER A 104 29.90 7.30 -21.29
N SER A 105 29.62 7.93 -22.45
CA SER A 105 29.95 7.39 -23.78
C SER A 105 31.44 7.31 -24.01
N GLN A 106 32.21 8.35 -23.61
CA GLN A 106 33.67 8.35 -23.69
C GLN A 106 34.28 7.26 -22.79
N ILE A 107 33.77 7.08 -21.57
CA ILE A 107 34.21 5.99 -20.67
C ILE A 107 34.00 4.64 -21.34
N GLN A 108 32.83 4.42 -21.96
CA GLN A 108 32.54 3.18 -22.66
C GLN A 108 33.47 2.94 -23.84
N GLN A 109 33.65 3.95 -24.70
CA GLN A 109 34.57 3.87 -25.87
C GLN A 109 36.00 3.55 -25.43
N TYR A 110 36.48 4.21 -24.38
CA TYR A 110 37.81 3.94 -23.84
C TYR A 110 37.91 2.50 -23.31
N ALA A 111 36.93 2.01 -22.54
CA ALA A 111 36.89 0.65 -22.01
C ALA A 111 36.86 -0.40 -23.14
N ASP A 112 36.12 -0.12 -24.23
CA ASP A 112 36.05 -1.00 -25.40
C ASP A 112 37.38 -1.14 -26.12
N SER A 113 38.23 -0.09 -26.10
CA SER A 113 39.56 -0.13 -26.68
C SER A 113 40.53 -1.08 -25.98
N PHE A 114 40.34 -1.28 -24.65
CA PHE A 114 41.16 -2.21 -23.86
C PHE A 114 40.62 -3.66 -23.83
N ARG A 115 39.33 -3.85 -24.11
CA ARG A 115 38.61 -5.14 -24.13
C ARG A 115 38.85 -6.03 -22.90
N SER A 116 39.28 -5.46 -21.76
CA SER A 116 39.38 -6.23 -20.51
C SER A 116 38.01 -6.34 -19.84
N ARG A 117 37.74 -7.50 -19.23
CA ARG A 117 36.49 -7.74 -18.49
C ARG A 117 36.30 -6.74 -17.36
N ASP A 118 37.38 -6.34 -16.69
CA ASP A 118 37.33 -5.43 -15.56
C ASP A 118 37.08 -3.99 -15.99
N SER A 119 37.66 -3.52 -17.10
CA SER A 119 37.39 -2.18 -17.64
C SER A 119 35.96 -2.05 -18.15
N LEU A 120 35.40 -3.09 -18.79
CA LEU A 120 33.99 -3.09 -19.22
C LEU A 120 33.02 -3.11 -18.03
N ALA A 121 33.34 -3.85 -16.96
CA ALA A 121 32.55 -3.85 -15.73
C ALA A 121 32.59 -2.48 -15.03
N ALA A 122 33.78 -1.87 -14.97
CA ALA A 122 33.97 -0.52 -14.43
C ALA A 122 33.22 0.54 -15.23
N ALA A 123 33.21 0.46 -16.57
CA ALA A 123 32.45 1.40 -17.43
C ALA A 123 30.94 1.31 -17.17
N LYS A 124 30.38 0.09 -17.03
CA LYS A 124 28.99 -0.09 -16.62
C LYS A 124 28.69 0.51 -15.23
N GLY A 125 29.63 0.33 -14.29
CA GLY A 125 29.57 0.94 -12.96
C GLY A 125 29.58 2.47 -13.00
N ALA A 126 30.46 3.05 -13.81
CA ALA A 126 30.57 4.49 -14.06
C ALA A 126 29.27 5.06 -14.65
N LYS A 127 28.75 4.45 -15.73
CA LYS A 127 27.47 4.86 -16.35
C LYS A 127 26.35 4.88 -15.31
N ARG A 128 26.17 3.80 -14.56
CA ARG A 128 25.12 3.71 -13.52
C ARG A 128 25.28 4.82 -12.47
N LYS A 129 26.48 5.05 -11.97
CA LYS A 129 26.75 6.05 -10.93
C LYS A 129 26.53 7.48 -11.45
N LEU A 130 26.95 7.78 -12.69
CA LEU A 130 26.70 9.06 -13.34
C LEU A 130 25.21 9.32 -13.49
N MET A 131 24.43 8.35 -13.99
CA MET A 131 22.98 8.51 -14.15
C MET A 131 22.27 8.67 -12.79
N GLN A 132 22.65 7.91 -11.79
CA GLN A 132 22.12 8.07 -10.43
C GLN A 132 22.40 9.47 -9.86
N LEU A 133 23.59 10.05 -10.06
CA LEU A 133 23.91 11.41 -9.62
C LEU A 133 23.09 12.45 -10.38
N LEU A 134 22.98 12.32 -11.69
CA LEU A 134 22.16 13.19 -12.52
C LEU A 134 20.70 13.24 -12.03
N PHE A 135 20.08 12.08 -11.79
CA PHE A 135 18.69 12.01 -11.35
C PHE A 135 18.50 12.32 -9.86
N ASN A 136 19.54 12.21 -9.04
CA ASN A 136 19.51 12.77 -7.68
C ASN A 136 19.48 14.30 -7.72
N ASP A 137 20.24 14.92 -8.63
CA ASP A 137 20.17 16.37 -8.89
C ASP A 137 18.82 16.77 -9.49
N TRP A 138 18.24 15.97 -10.40
CA TRP A 138 16.88 16.17 -10.90
C TRP A 138 15.87 16.24 -9.76
N ARG A 139 15.91 15.27 -8.86
CA ARG A 139 15.04 15.21 -7.70
C ARG A 139 15.20 16.44 -6.79
N ALA A 140 16.45 16.83 -6.49
CA ALA A 140 16.77 17.84 -5.50
C ALA A 140 16.73 19.28 -6.03
N ARG A 141 16.90 19.48 -7.34
CA ARG A 141 17.22 20.81 -7.91
C ARG A 141 16.28 21.26 -9.02
N VAL A 142 15.68 20.35 -9.77
CA VAL A 142 14.72 20.76 -10.82
C VAL A 142 13.45 21.27 -10.13
N LEU A 143 12.99 22.45 -10.56
CA LEU A 143 11.76 23.07 -10.09
C LEU A 143 10.56 22.12 -10.28
N ASP A 144 9.62 22.10 -9.35
CA ASP A 144 8.52 21.13 -9.36
C ASP A 144 7.62 21.27 -10.58
N ASP A 145 7.33 22.48 -11.01
CA ASP A 145 6.59 22.81 -12.23
C ASP A 145 7.35 22.46 -13.52
N GLU A 146 8.67 22.33 -13.46
CA GLU A 146 9.55 21.99 -14.58
C GLU A 146 9.87 20.47 -14.66
N LYS A 147 9.55 19.69 -13.63
CA LYS A 147 9.93 18.26 -13.57
C LYS A 147 9.37 17.46 -14.75
N MET A 148 8.12 17.64 -15.08
CA MET A 148 7.49 16.91 -16.20
C MET A 148 8.13 17.28 -17.55
N ALA A 149 8.33 18.57 -17.80
CA ALA A 149 8.99 19.05 -19.01
C ALA A 149 10.44 18.55 -19.10
N SER A 150 11.13 18.45 -17.96
CA SER A 150 12.52 17.96 -17.92
C SER A 150 12.64 16.48 -18.27
N ILE A 151 11.69 15.63 -17.82
CA ILE A 151 11.64 14.20 -18.18
C ILE A 151 11.47 14.05 -19.70
N GLU A 152 10.57 14.82 -20.30
CA GLU A 152 10.33 14.79 -21.74
C GLU A 152 11.58 15.25 -22.52
N LYS A 153 12.22 16.34 -22.13
CA LYS A 153 13.43 16.86 -22.79
C LYS A 153 14.60 15.87 -22.69
N VAL A 154 14.85 15.32 -21.53
CA VAL A 154 15.98 14.41 -21.33
C VAL A 154 15.81 13.09 -22.08
N SER A 155 14.59 12.69 -22.41
CA SER A 155 14.31 11.47 -23.18
C SER A 155 14.80 11.54 -24.64
N SER A 156 15.12 12.75 -25.15
CA SER A 156 15.77 12.93 -26.45
C SER A 156 17.31 12.88 -26.38
N VAL A 157 17.87 12.94 -25.17
CA VAL A 157 19.33 12.97 -24.92
C VAL A 157 19.84 11.60 -24.44
N LEU A 158 19.10 10.97 -23.52
CA LEU A 158 19.47 9.71 -22.91
C LEU A 158 18.68 8.54 -23.52
N ASP A 159 19.22 7.32 -23.39
CA ASP A 159 18.47 6.11 -23.72
C ASP A 159 17.17 6.06 -22.92
N THR A 160 16.06 5.71 -23.55
CA THR A 160 14.74 5.60 -22.93
C THR A 160 14.73 4.66 -21.72
N SER A 161 15.49 3.56 -21.78
CA SER A 161 15.65 2.62 -20.67
C SER A 161 16.32 3.25 -19.43
N VAL A 162 17.25 4.17 -19.64
CA VAL A 162 17.93 4.90 -18.56
C VAL A 162 16.96 5.88 -17.92
N VAL A 163 16.27 6.70 -18.73
CA VAL A 163 15.28 7.65 -18.21
C VAL A 163 14.19 6.95 -17.42
N PHE A 164 13.61 5.90 -17.99
CA PHE A 164 12.60 5.08 -17.33
C PHE A 164 13.08 4.55 -15.98
N SER A 165 14.23 3.87 -15.97
CA SER A 165 14.77 3.24 -14.76
C SER A 165 15.09 4.25 -13.66
N GLU A 166 15.66 5.40 -14.01
CA GLU A 166 16.06 6.40 -13.03
C GLU A 166 14.88 7.22 -12.50
N VAL A 167 13.89 7.56 -13.34
CA VAL A 167 12.66 8.21 -12.88
C VAL A 167 11.90 7.28 -11.93
N MET A 168 11.73 6.01 -12.28
CA MET A 168 11.05 5.03 -11.42
C MET A 168 11.80 4.81 -10.10
N ARG A 169 13.15 4.81 -10.12
CA ARG A 169 13.95 4.79 -8.89
C ARG A 169 13.67 6.02 -8.01
N CYS A 170 13.61 7.20 -8.61
CA CYS A 170 13.27 8.43 -7.89
C CYS A 170 11.85 8.38 -7.30
N VAL A 171 10.86 7.90 -8.06
CA VAL A 171 9.50 7.70 -7.57
C VAL A 171 9.49 6.80 -6.35
N ARG A 172 10.14 5.63 -6.42
CA ARG A 172 10.26 4.70 -5.29
C ARG A 172 10.89 5.35 -4.06
N ASP A 173 12.02 6.02 -4.25
CA ASP A 173 12.81 6.57 -3.14
C ASP A 173 12.08 7.75 -2.48
N VAL A 174 11.46 8.64 -3.29
CA VAL A 174 10.70 9.79 -2.78
C VAL A 174 9.41 9.34 -2.09
N SER A 175 8.66 8.41 -2.67
CA SER A 175 7.46 7.87 -2.03
C SER A 175 7.77 7.17 -0.70
N TYR A 176 8.88 6.43 -0.62
CA TYR A 176 9.34 5.84 0.64
C TYR A 176 9.69 6.91 1.69
N GLU A 177 10.37 7.99 1.29
CA GLU A 177 10.66 9.11 2.21
C GLU A 177 9.38 9.79 2.67
N THR A 178 8.42 10.04 1.77
CA THR A 178 7.11 10.60 2.14
C THR A 178 6.40 9.74 3.19
N LEU A 179 6.39 8.41 2.99
CA LEU A 179 5.79 7.47 3.96
C LEU A 179 6.48 7.47 5.32
N THR A 180 7.80 7.68 5.36
CA THR A 180 8.58 7.62 6.60
C THR A 180 8.66 8.93 7.35
N THR A 181 8.56 10.06 6.64
CA THR A 181 8.70 11.41 7.22
C THR A 181 7.38 12.14 7.37
N GLY A 182 6.34 11.70 6.68
CA GLY A 182 5.06 12.41 6.56
C GLY A 182 5.13 13.67 5.69
N THR A 183 6.26 13.91 4.99
CA THR A 183 6.47 15.11 4.17
C THR A 183 7.04 14.75 2.81
N GLY A 184 6.49 15.32 1.73
CA GLY A 184 6.93 15.05 0.35
C GLY A 184 5.86 15.40 -0.66
N PRO A 185 6.08 15.06 -1.94
CA PRO A 185 5.07 15.17 -2.98
C PRO A 185 3.85 14.30 -2.68
N ASP A 186 2.67 14.77 -3.07
CA ASP A 186 1.44 13.99 -2.98
C ASP A 186 1.43 12.80 -3.96
N ALA A 187 0.49 11.88 -3.75
CA ALA A 187 0.35 10.68 -4.57
C ALA A 187 0.03 11.00 -6.04
N GLY A 188 -0.63 12.11 -6.33
CA GLY A 188 -0.92 12.59 -7.69
C GLY A 188 0.35 12.94 -8.43
N VAL A 189 1.21 13.76 -7.82
CA VAL A 189 2.53 14.14 -8.38
C VAL A 189 3.41 12.92 -8.62
N LEU A 190 3.48 11.99 -7.66
CA LEU A 190 4.24 10.75 -7.81
C LEU A 190 3.70 9.87 -8.96
N GLN A 191 2.37 9.84 -9.11
CA GLN A 191 1.71 9.14 -10.21
C GLN A 191 2.04 9.78 -11.57
N ASP A 192 2.07 11.11 -11.65
CA ASP A 192 2.42 11.83 -12.88
C ASP A 192 3.85 11.51 -13.33
N TRP A 193 4.81 11.48 -12.41
CA TRP A 193 6.19 11.09 -12.70
C TRP A 193 6.28 9.65 -13.22
N ARG A 194 5.58 8.74 -12.54
CA ARG A 194 5.47 7.34 -12.95
C ARG A 194 4.92 7.21 -14.37
N ASP A 195 3.80 7.86 -14.64
CA ASP A 195 3.11 7.77 -15.93
C ASP A 195 3.94 8.40 -17.06
N ALA A 196 4.71 9.47 -16.78
CA ALA A 196 5.67 10.01 -17.70
C ALA A 196 6.78 9.00 -18.05
N ALA A 197 7.31 8.29 -17.05
CA ALA A 197 8.30 7.25 -17.27
C ALA A 197 7.75 6.12 -18.16
N TYR A 198 6.53 5.65 -17.91
CA TYR A 198 5.88 4.62 -18.73
C TYR A 198 5.62 5.10 -20.17
N ARG A 199 5.16 6.34 -20.38
CA ARG A 199 5.00 6.91 -21.74
C ARG A 199 6.31 6.92 -22.51
N ILE A 200 7.44 7.19 -21.83
CA ILE A 200 8.77 7.14 -22.47
C ILE A 200 9.16 5.70 -22.80
N ALA A 201 8.92 4.76 -21.92
CA ALA A 201 9.18 3.34 -22.15
C ALA A 201 8.39 2.80 -23.35
N ASP A 202 7.12 3.15 -23.46
CA ASP A 202 6.24 2.74 -24.58
C ASP A 202 6.75 3.32 -25.90
N ARG A 203 7.13 4.60 -25.95
CA ARG A 203 7.73 5.22 -27.14
C ARG A 203 9.06 4.58 -27.54
N GLY A 204 9.83 4.11 -26.57
CA GLY A 204 11.10 3.40 -26.78
C GLY A 204 10.94 1.91 -27.14
N GLY A 205 9.73 1.41 -27.28
CA GLY A 205 9.48 0.00 -27.63
C GLY A 205 9.89 -0.99 -26.51
N MET A 206 9.90 -0.57 -25.26
CA MET A 206 10.31 -1.39 -24.11
C MET A 206 9.22 -2.38 -23.65
N VAL A 207 8.28 -2.72 -24.50
CA VAL A 207 7.20 -3.69 -24.20
C VAL A 207 7.79 -5.08 -23.97
N GLY A 208 7.49 -5.69 -22.81
CA GLY A 208 7.89 -7.07 -22.49
C GLY A 208 9.30 -7.22 -21.90
N VAL A 209 9.93 -6.14 -21.45
CA VAL A 209 11.19 -6.22 -20.69
C VAL A 209 10.88 -6.65 -19.25
N ASP A 210 11.64 -7.63 -18.72
CA ASP A 210 11.63 -7.96 -17.29
C ASP A 210 12.03 -6.74 -16.47
N PHE A 211 11.05 -6.10 -15.86
CA PHE A 211 11.31 -4.93 -15.04
C PHE A 211 11.85 -5.36 -13.66
N PRO A 212 12.88 -4.67 -13.15
CA PRO A 212 13.39 -4.93 -11.82
C PRO A 212 12.31 -4.78 -10.73
N SER A 213 12.40 -5.56 -9.66
CA SER A 213 11.46 -5.57 -8.53
C SER A 213 11.21 -4.20 -7.87
N TYR A 214 12.11 -3.22 -8.04
CA TYR A 214 11.91 -1.87 -7.51
C TYR A 214 10.79 -1.10 -8.21
N LEU A 215 10.36 -1.51 -9.40
CA LEU A 215 9.24 -0.89 -10.10
C LEU A 215 7.90 -1.21 -9.44
N SER A 216 7.70 -2.48 -9.05
CA SER A 216 6.52 -2.85 -8.26
C SER A 216 6.50 -2.13 -6.91
N ALA A 217 7.67 -1.97 -6.27
CA ALA A 217 7.79 -1.22 -5.04
C ALA A 217 7.39 0.25 -5.18
N ALA A 218 7.69 0.90 -6.32
CA ALA A 218 7.25 2.27 -6.58
C ALA A 218 5.71 2.38 -6.63
N ASP A 219 5.04 1.46 -7.33
CA ASP A 219 3.58 1.42 -7.41
C ASP A 219 2.94 1.15 -6.04
N ASP A 220 3.52 0.24 -5.25
CA ASP A 220 3.06 -0.06 -3.90
C ASP A 220 3.19 1.14 -2.96
N HIS A 221 4.30 1.88 -3.08
CA HIS A 221 4.53 3.08 -2.26
C HIS A 221 3.56 4.21 -2.63
N ILE A 222 3.28 4.46 -3.93
CA ILE A 222 2.30 5.48 -4.35
C ILE A 222 0.93 5.16 -3.77
N ARG A 223 0.49 3.89 -3.84
CA ARG A 223 -0.78 3.47 -3.22
C ARG A 223 -0.79 3.72 -1.71
N SER A 224 0.32 3.47 -1.05
CA SER A 224 0.45 3.69 0.40
C SER A 224 0.43 5.17 0.76
N VAL A 225 1.08 6.05 -0.02
CA VAL A 225 1.01 7.51 0.15
C VAL A 225 -0.44 7.99 0.00
N ARG A 226 -1.15 7.52 -1.04
CA ARG A 226 -2.57 7.86 -1.25
C ARG A 226 -3.46 7.42 -0.09
N LYS A 227 -3.21 6.24 0.48
CA LYS A 227 -3.93 5.77 1.67
C LYS A 227 -3.67 6.68 2.89
N MET A 228 -2.42 7.09 3.09
CA MET A 228 -2.02 7.98 4.19
C MET A 228 -2.68 9.37 4.06
N GLU A 229 -2.72 9.94 2.86
CA GLU A 229 -3.32 11.26 2.61
C GLU A 229 -4.81 11.30 2.94
N ARG A 230 -5.53 10.21 2.70
CA ARG A 230 -6.98 10.12 2.95
C ARG A 230 -7.36 10.29 4.40
N VAL A 231 -6.52 9.84 5.33
CA VAL A 231 -6.81 9.88 6.77
C VAL A 231 -7.12 11.30 7.23
N SER A 232 -6.44 12.32 6.69
CA SER A 232 -6.66 13.72 7.05
C SER A 232 -8.04 14.28 6.65
N GLY A 233 -8.74 13.65 5.71
CA GLY A 233 -10.08 14.05 5.26
C GLY A 233 -11.21 13.24 5.91
N PHE A 234 -10.92 12.26 6.74
CA PHE A 234 -11.93 11.36 7.29
C PHE A 234 -12.90 12.06 8.25
N GLU A 235 -12.45 13.08 8.97
CA GLU A 235 -13.27 13.79 9.95
C GLU A 235 -14.40 14.61 9.32
N ASP A 236 -14.22 15.05 8.08
CA ASP A 236 -15.21 15.87 7.36
C ASP A 236 -16.36 15.02 6.75
N GLU A 237 -16.27 13.69 6.82
CA GLU A 237 -17.24 12.78 6.21
C GLU A 237 -18.45 12.57 7.14
N PRO A 238 -19.68 12.91 6.68
CA PRO A 238 -20.89 12.74 7.50
C PRO A 238 -21.35 11.28 7.63
N ILE A 239 -20.90 10.37 6.78
CA ILE A 239 -21.18 8.94 6.83
C ILE A 239 -19.86 8.21 7.02
N ARG A 240 -19.60 7.69 8.21
CA ARG A 240 -18.33 7.05 8.55
C ARG A 240 -18.54 5.58 8.84
N ILE A 241 -17.99 4.72 7.97
CA ILE A 241 -18.05 3.25 8.13
C ILE A 241 -16.65 2.77 8.47
N PHE A 242 -16.45 2.41 9.73
CA PHE A 242 -15.15 2.00 10.27
C PHE A 242 -14.82 0.56 9.90
N VAL A 243 -13.64 0.35 9.35
CA VAL A 243 -13.13 -0.96 8.95
C VAL A 243 -12.06 -1.41 9.94
N SER A 244 -12.44 -2.27 10.88
CA SER A 244 -11.55 -2.76 11.94
C SER A 244 -10.44 -3.65 11.38
N ALA A 245 -9.17 -3.26 11.53
CA ALA A 245 -7.99 -3.98 11.05
C ALA A 245 -6.95 -4.19 12.17
N HIS A 246 -6.52 -5.44 12.37
CA HIS A 246 -5.49 -5.81 13.37
C HIS A 246 -4.14 -6.15 12.72
N LYS A 247 -4.05 -6.08 11.41
CA LYS A 247 -2.85 -6.33 10.59
C LYS A 247 -2.90 -5.50 9.31
N PRO A 248 -1.77 -5.29 8.64
CA PRO A 248 -1.74 -4.64 7.34
C PRO A 248 -2.60 -5.37 6.32
N VAL A 249 -3.48 -4.62 5.64
CA VAL A 249 -4.41 -5.13 4.63
C VAL A 249 -4.63 -4.09 3.53
N GLU A 250 -5.16 -4.53 2.40
CA GLU A 250 -5.71 -3.62 1.41
C GLU A 250 -7.03 -3.03 1.91
N VAL A 251 -7.30 -1.78 1.51
CA VAL A 251 -8.54 -1.06 1.78
C VAL A 251 -9.00 -0.38 0.51
N PHE A 252 -10.31 -0.19 0.37
CA PHE A 252 -10.87 0.52 -0.78
C PHE A 252 -10.46 1.99 -0.79
N ASP A 253 -10.40 2.57 -1.98
CA ASP A 253 -10.19 4.01 -2.19
C ASP A 253 -11.48 4.75 -1.85
N SER A 254 -11.65 5.18 -0.60
CA SER A 254 -12.89 5.70 -0.05
C SER A 254 -12.64 6.67 1.10
N GLN A 255 -13.47 7.69 1.21
CA GLN A 255 -13.56 8.55 2.40
C GLN A 255 -14.60 8.00 3.40
N VAL A 256 -15.59 7.26 2.90
CA VAL A 256 -16.67 6.66 3.71
C VAL A 256 -16.18 5.44 4.47
N PHE A 257 -15.45 4.52 3.81
CA PHE A 257 -14.83 3.35 4.45
C PHE A 257 -13.50 3.72 5.07
N GLN A 258 -13.48 3.88 6.39
CA GLN A 258 -12.35 4.42 7.15
C GLN A 258 -11.68 3.30 7.96
N PRO A 259 -10.47 2.87 7.59
CA PRO A 259 -9.75 1.85 8.34
C PRO A 259 -9.38 2.35 9.74
N VAL A 260 -9.52 1.45 10.73
CA VAL A 260 -9.12 1.68 12.11
C VAL A 260 -8.22 0.54 12.58
N GLN A 261 -7.04 0.87 13.04
CA GLN A 261 -6.15 -0.10 13.70
C GLN A 261 -6.71 -0.41 15.09
N VAL A 262 -7.10 -1.67 15.29
CA VAL A 262 -7.65 -2.13 16.58
C VAL A 262 -6.56 -2.66 17.50
N GLY A 263 -6.72 -2.43 18.81
CA GLY A 263 -5.71 -2.78 19.81
C GLY A 263 -4.43 -1.97 19.61
N ALA A 264 -4.52 -0.75 19.11
CA ALA A 264 -3.39 0.11 18.77
C ALA A 264 -2.51 0.41 20.00
N SER A 265 -3.09 0.50 21.21
CA SER A 265 -2.35 0.67 22.47
C SER A 265 -1.41 -0.50 22.81
N ARG A 266 -1.62 -1.68 22.22
CA ARG A 266 -0.91 -2.92 22.52
C ARG A 266 0.28 -3.19 21.61
N THR A 267 0.56 -2.30 20.65
CA THR A 267 1.65 -2.45 19.67
C THR A 267 2.39 -1.14 19.48
N ASN A 268 3.68 -1.24 19.13
CA ASN A 268 4.48 -0.09 18.71
C ASN A 268 4.36 0.19 17.21
N GLU A 269 3.76 -0.73 16.45
CA GLU A 269 3.52 -0.55 15.01
C GLU A 269 2.28 0.29 14.80
N ARG A 270 2.41 1.40 14.07
CA ARG A 270 1.31 2.31 13.72
C ARG A 270 1.02 2.25 12.22
N PHE A 271 -0.22 2.03 11.87
CA PHE A 271 -0.67 2.06 10.48
C PHE A 271 -0.95 3.50 10.06
N THR A 272 -0.03 4.12 9.30
CA THR A 272 -0.15 5.51 8.85
C THR A 272 -1.37 5.76 7.92
N TRP A 273 -1.98 4.70 7.43
CA TRP A 273 -3.14 4.70 6.54
C TRP A 273 -4.47 4.45 7.28
N ALA A 274 -4.47 4.41 8.59
CA ALA A 274 -5.64 4.09 9.42
C ALA A 274 -5.74 5.07 10.60
N LEU A 275 -6.97 5.24 11.09
CA LEU A 275 -7.24 5.79 12.42
C LEU A 275 -6.81 4.78 13.48
N HIS A 276 -6.76 5.19 14.74
CA HIS A 276 -6.33 4.33 15.84
C HIS A 276 -7.36 4.32 16.96
N ASP A 277 -7.72 3.13 17.45
CA ASP A 277 -8.73 2.96 18.49
C ASP A 277 -8.25 3.30 19.92
N ASP A 278 -7.00 3.78 20.06
CA ASP A 278 -6.40 4.19 21.34
C ASP A 278 -6.31 5.72 21.52
N GLU A 279 -6.91 6.49 20.61
CA GLU A 279 -6.99 7.94 20.70
C GLU A 279 -8.25 8.36 21.47
N GLY A 280 -8.15 9.42 22.30
CA GLY A 280 -9.26 9.91 23.12
C GLY A 280 -9.77 8.89 24.16
N ASP A 281 -11.10 8.90 24.42
CA ASP A 281 -11.74 7.94 25.34
C ASP A 281 -11.88 6.57 24.64
N ASN A 282 -11.22 5.55 25.17
CA ASN A 282 -11.09 4.26 24.49
C ASN A 282 -10.94 3.06 25.44
N ILE A 283 -11.12 1.86 24.89
CA ILE A 283 -10.87 0.56 25.51
C ILE A 283 -9.92 -0.31 24.68
N SER A 284 -8.96 0.30 23.96
CA SER A 284 -8.05 -0.38 23.05
C SER A 284 -7.26 -1.52 23.72
N ASP A 285 -6.88 -1.35 24.99
CA ASP A 285 -6.20 -2.40 25.78
C ASP A 285 -7.02 -3.67 25.94
N LEU A 286 -8.36 -3.58 25.87
CA LEU A 286 -9.29 -4.69 26.00
C LEU A 286 -9.54 -5.42 24.66
N ASN A 287 -8.86 -5.03 23.58
CA ASN A 287 -9.04 -5.65 22.26
C ASN A 287 -8.97 -7.19 22.24
N PRO A 288 -8.13 -7.89 23.03
CA PRO A 288 -8.16 -9.35 23.09
C PRO A 288 -9.51 -9.97 23.48
N MET A 289 -10.34 -9.22 24.22
CA MET A 289 -11.67 -9.66 24.67
C MET A 289 -12.78 -9.05 23.81
N TYR A 290 -12.69 -7.74 23.54
CA TYR A 290 -13.73 -6.97 22.86
C TYR A 290 -13.62 -6.99 21.33
N CYS A 291 -12.46 -7.43 20.79
CA CYS A 291 -12.22 -7.51 19.35
C CYS A 291 -12.56 -6.17 18.63
N GLU A 292 -13.42 -6.21 17.60
CA GLU A 292 -13.89 -5.07 16.84
C GLU A 292 -14.73 -4.07 17.66
N LEU A 293 -15.24 -4.48 18.80
CA LEU A 293 -16.01 -3.60 19.69
C LEU A 293 -15.16 -2.47 20.25
N THR A 294 -13.82 -2.60 20.29
CA THR A 294 -12.94 -1.47 20.66
C THR A 294 -13.09 -0.31 19.70
N THR A 295 -13.25 -0.59 18.39
CA THR A 295 -13.58 0.45 17.40
C THR A 295 -14.96 1.05 17.63
N GLN A 296 -15.97 0.23 18.00
CA GLN A 296 -17.33 0.72 18.27
C GLN A 296 -17.36 1.63 19.50
N TYR A 297 -16.66 1.24 20.58
CA TYR A 297 -16.53 2.08 21.79
C TYR A 297 -15.82 3.40 21.47
N TRP A 298 -14.67 3.31 20.79
CA TRP A 298 -13.90 4.50 20.38
C TRP A 298 -14.75 5.45 19.52
N ALA A 299 -15.47 4.92 18.53
CA ALA A 299 -16.35 5.72 17.69
C ALA A 299 -17.47 6.38 18.49
N TRP A 300 -18.10 5.64 19.41
CA TRP A 300 -19.16 6.17 20.30
C TRP A 300 -18.67 7.36 21.12
N LYS A 301 -17.43 7.33 21.60
CA LYS A 301 -16.87 8.36 22.48
C LYS A 301 -16.27 9.56 21.77
N ASN A 302 -15.76 9.37 20.55
CA ASN A 302 -14.88 10.35 19.92
C ASN A 302 -15.37 10.84 18.54
N VAL A 303 -16.38 10.19 17.93
CA VAL A 303 -16.79 10.50 16.56
C VAL A 303 -18.10 11.26 16.52
N ASP A 304 -18.10 12.35 15.76
CA ASP A 304 -19.28 13.13 15.42
C ASP A 304 -19.57 13.00 13.92
N ALA A 305 -20.55 12.15 13.56
CA ALA A 305 -20.99 11.92 12.18
C ALA A 305 -22.50 11.63 12.16
N ASP A 306 -23.17 11.91 11.04
CA ASP A 306 -24.61 11.68 10.90
C ASP A 306 -24.97 10.20 10.90
N TYR A 307 -24.10 9.37 10.31
CA TYR A 307 -24.20 7.92 10.28
C TYR A 307 -22.87 7.28 10.68
N ILE A 308 -22.96 6.25 11.50
CA ILE A 308 -21.82 5.50 11.98
C ILE A 308 -22.03 4.03 11.67
N GLY A 309 -21.06 3.40 11.03
CA GLY A 309 -21.13 2.00 10.62
C GLY A 309 -19.85 1.24 10.89
N PHE A 310 -19.94 -0.09 10.80
CA PHE A 310 -18.81 -0.99 11.09
C PHE A 310 -18.73 -2.12 10.08
N CYS A 311 -17.53 -2.31 9.59
CA CYS A 311 -17.08 -3.40 8.74
C CYS A 311 -15.83 -4.04 9.34
N HIS A 312 -15.39 -5.16 8.78
CA HIS A 312 -14.14 -5.80 9.15
C HIS A 312 -13.14 -5.70 8.00
N TYR A 313 -11.85 -5.86 8.28
CA TYR A 313 -10.79 -5.79 7.27
C TYR A 313 -10.95 -6.72 6.06
N ARG A 314 -11.84 -7.69 6.14
CA ARG A 314 -12.15 -8.65 5.06
C ARG A 314 -13.64 -8.82 4.79
N ARG A 315 -14.51 -8.07 5.47
CA ARG A 315 -15.97 -8.13 5.31
C ARG A 315 -16.54 -6.75 5.09
N TYR A 316 -17.29 -6.60 4.00
CA TYR A 316 -17.93 -5.36 3.60
C TYR A 316 -19.37 -5.64 3.22
N PHE A 317 -20.23 -4.62 3.20
CA PHE A 317 -21.57 -4.71 2.64
C PHE A 317 -21.52 -4.70 1.10
N ASP A 318 -22.40 -5.43 0.43
CA ASP A 318 -22.66 -5.29 -1.01
C ASP A 318 -23.71 -4.20 -1.24
N PHE A 319 -23.28 -3.07 -1.83
CA PHE A 319 -24.17 -1.96 -2.15
C PHE A 319 -24.73 -2.05 -3.59
N SER A 320 -24.50 -3.16 -4.27
CA SER A 320 -25.12 -3.42 -5.56
C SER A 320 -26.58 -3.85 -5.40
N ASP A 321 -27.35 -3.75 -6.50
CA ASP A 321 -28.75 -4.26 -6.53
C ASP A 321 -28.80 -5.74 -6.97
N VAL A 322 -27.63 -6.43 -7.01
CA VAL A 322 -27.50 -7.82 -7.46
C VAL A 322 -27.55 -8.74 -6.27
N SER A 323 -28.52 -9.66 -6.23
CA SER A 323 -28.51 -10.76 -5.25
C SER A 323 -27.50 -11.81 -5.69
N ARG A 324 -26.56 -12.16 -4.82
CA ARG A 324 -25.48 -13.10 -5.09
C ARG A 324 -25.66 -14.37 -4.27
N GLU A 325 -25.06 -15.46 -4.78
CA GLU A 325 -25.01 -16.72 -4.04
C GLU A 325 -24.14 -16.55 -2.78
N GLU A 326 -24.67 -17.04 -1.66
CA GLU A 326 -24.03 -17.00 -0.34
C GLU A 326 -23.55 -18.39 0.06
N ASN A 327 -22.48 -18.44 0.84
CA ASN A 327 -22.03 -19.69 1.47
C ASN A 327 -22.98 -20.10 2.62
N ALA A 328 -22.68 -21.22 3.28
CA ALA A 328 -23.50 -21.72 4.40
C ALA A 328 -23.59 -20.76 5.62
N TYR A 329 -22.80 -19.70 5.62
CA TYR A 329 -22.73 -18.71 6.70
C TYR A 329 -23.26 -17.32 6.26
N GLY A 330 -24.01 -17.24 5.15
CA GLY A 330 -24.59 -15.99 4.65
C GLY A 330 -23.57 -15.00 4.08
N GLU A 331 -22.41 -15.49 3.60
CA GLU A 331 -21.37 -14.62 3.04
C GLU A 331 -21.22 -14.83 1.52
N VAL A 332 -21.19 -13.75 0.78
CA VAL A 332 -20.74 -13.71 -0.63
C VAL A 332 -19.23 -13.79 -0.66
N MET A 333 -18.66 -14.72 -1.40
CA MET A 333 -17.21 -14.94 -1.42
C MET A 333 -16.53 -14.07 -2.47
N GLY A 334 -15.65 -13.16 -2.03
CA GLY A 334 -14.76 -12.36 -2.87
C GLY A 334 -13.29 -12.75 -2.66
N ASP A 335 -12.43 -12.42 -3.61
CA ASP A 335 -11.00 -12.73 -3.50
C ASP A 335 -10.18 -11.56 -2.99
N TYR A 336 -10.12 -10.47 -3.73
CA TYR A 336 -9.21 -9.36 -3.49
C TYR A 336 -9.94 -8.04 -3.28
N ILE A 337 -9.37 -7.17 -2.44
CA ILE A 337 -9.80 -5.78 -2.28
C ILE A 337 -9.04 -4.94 -3.32
N ASN A 338 -9.73 -4.48 -4.34
CA ASN A 338 -9.18 -3.68 -5.44
C ASN A 338 -10.27 -2.87 -6.16
N VAL A 339 -9.89 -2.10 -7.16
CA VAL A 339 -10.82 -1.26 -7.94
C VAL A 339 -11.88 -2.08 -8.71
N VAL A 340 -11.61 -3.34 -9.03
CA VAL A 340 -12.58 -4.21 -9.73
C VAL A 340 -13.67 -4.63 -8.77
N SER A 341 -13.31 -5.17 -7.60
CA SER A 341 -14.28 -5.53 -6.56
C SER A 341 -15.01 -4.31 -5.99
N GLN A 342 -14.36 -3.14 -5.93
CA GLN A 342 -15.02 -1.89 -5.54
C GLN A 342 -16.20 -1.57 -6.47
N ARG A 343 -16.00 -1.71 -7.78
CA ARG A 343 -17.06 -1.51 -8.78
C ARG A 343 -18.10 -2.63 -8.75
N GLU A 344 -17.64 -3.86 -8.61
CA GLU A 344 -18.50 -5.04 -8.59
C GLU A 344 -19.55 -4.99 -7.48
N TYR A 345 -19.13 -4.57 -6.29
CA TYR A 345 -20.01 -4.47 -5.11
C TYR A 345 -20.52 -3.04 -4.85
N MET A 346 -20.31 -2.13 -5.81
CA MET A 346 -20.74 -0.72 -5.77
C MET A 346 -20.32 0.00 -4.47
N LEU A 347 -19.03 -0.14 -4.11
CA LEU A 347 -18.45 0.42 -2.90
C LEU A 347 -17.84 1.82 -3.12
N GLU A 348 -18.21 2.49 -4.20
CA GLU A 348 -17.86 3.89 -4.44
C GLU A 348 -18.64 4.80 -3.48
N ASP A 349 -17.98 5.80 -2.92
CA ASP A 349 -18.52 6.70 -1.89
C ASP A 349 -19.87 7.34 -2.28
N VAL A 350 -20.04 7.70 -3.56
CA VAL A 350 -21.28 8.31 -4.06
C VAL A 350 -22.46 7.36 -3.87
N ARG A 351 -22.28 6.09 -4.25
CA ARG A 351 -23.32 5.07 -4.14
C ARG A 351 -23.63 4.72 -2.69
N VAL A 352 -22.59 4.58 -1.88
CA VAL A 352 -22.73 4.27 -0.46
C VAL A 352 -23.54 5.39 0.24
N ARG A 353 -23.16 6.65 0.01
CA ARG A 353 -23.89 7.80 0.58
C ARG A 353 -25.35 7.87 0.11
N GLU A 354 -25.61 7.57 -1.16
CA GLU A 354 -26.97 7.54 -1.70
C GLU A 354 -27.84 6.51 -0.95
N ILE A 355 -27.36 5.31 -0.75
CA ILE A 355 -28.13 4.25 -0.09
C ILE A 355 -28.26 4.53 1.41
N VAL A 356 -27.17 4.84 2.11
CA VAL A 356 -27.18 4.98 3.57
C VAL A 356 -28.16 6.06 4.02
N ARG A 357 -28.25 7.19 3.32
CA ARG A 357 -29.14 8.30 3.68
C ARG A 357 -30.63 7.98 3.64
N ASN A 358 -31.01 6.88 2.99
CA ASN A 358 -32.43 6.48 2.87
C ASN A 358 -32.93 5.59 4.04
N TYR A 359 -32.03 5.16 4.91
CA TYR A 359 -32.36 4.21 5.98
C TYR A 359 -31.84 4.68 7.33
N ASP A 360 -32.55 4.31 8.39
CA ASP A 360 -32.12 4.59 9.76
C ASP A 360 -31.11 3.55 10.25
N VAL A 361 -31.29 2.28 9.81
CA VAL A 361 -30.44 1.15 10.17
C VAL A 361 -30.21 0.27 8.95
N ILE A 362 -28.95 -0.07 8.69
CA ILE A 362 -28.54 -1.08 7.71
C ILE A 362 -27.83 -2.20 8.44
N THR A 363 -28.16 -3.45 8.12
CA THR A 363 -27.57 -4.65 8.73
C THR A 363 -27.25 -5.70 7.66
N THR A 364 -26.55 -6.77 8.06
CA THR A 364 -26.50 -8.01 7.27
C THR A 364 -27.89 -8.66 7.21
N PRO A 365 -28.15 -9.56 6.24
CA PRO A 365 -29.38 -10.35 6.19
C PRO A 365 -29.56 -11.18 7.47
N VAL A 366 -30.79 -11.59 7.68
CA VAL A 366 -31.13 -12.55 8.76
C VAL A 366 -30.88 -13.96 8.23
N GLU A 367 -30.00 -14.70 8.91
CA GLU A 367 -29.64 -16.06 8.56
C GLU A 367 -30.47 -17.07 9.37
N ASP A 368 -30.95 -18.12 8.70
CA ASP A 368 -31.61 -19.25 9.38
C ASP A 368 -30.55 -20.33 9.67
N ILE A 369 -30.22 -20.49 10.94
CA ILE A 369 -29.19 -21.44 11.39
C ILE A 369 -29.55 -22.91 11.15
N ARG A 370 -30.82 -23.23 10.88
CA ARG A 370 -31.27 -24.62 10.61
C ARG A 370 -30.65 -25.15 9.32
N SER A 371 -30.29 -24.29 8.40
CA SER A 371 -29.63 -24.65 7.14
C SER A 371 -28.32 -25.44 7.33
N TYR A 372 -27.63 -25.23 8.46
CA TYR A 372 -26.36 -25.90 8.77
C TYR A 372 -26.29 -26.58 10.13
N MET A 373 -27.22 -26.27 11.07
CA MET A 373 -27.27 -26.87 12.40
C MET A 373 -28.35 -27.98 12.54
N GLY A 374 -29.36 -27.97 11.66
CA GLY A 374 -30.51 -28.91 11.69
C GLY A 374 -31.79 -28.29 12.23
N GLU A 375 -32.91 -28.91 11.89
CA GLU A 375 -34.29 -28.40 12.06
C GLU A 375 -34.68 -27.98 13.50
N ASN A 376 -34.15 -28.63 14.51
CA ASN A 376 -34.50 -28.37 15.90
C ASN A 376 -33.56 -27.39 16.60
N SER A 377 -32.63 -26.75 15.84
CA SER A 377 -31.64 -25.85 16.42
C SER A 377 -32.26 -24.50 16.78
N THR A 378 -31.84 -23.97 17.91
CA THR A 378 -32.17 -22.64 18.39
C THR A 378 -30.88 -21.78 18.48
N ILE A 379 -31.02 -20.46 18.55
CA ILE A 379 -29.87 -19.57 18.75
C ILE A 379 -29.10 -19.93 20.02
N ARG A 380 -29.80 -20.29 21.11
CA ARG A 380 -29.13 -20.74 22.33
C ARG A 380 -28.37 -22.06 22.12
N SER A 381 -28.94 -23.03 21.41
CA SER A 381 -28.24 -24.30 21.12
C SER A 381 -27.08 -24.11 20.14
N GLN A 382 -27.17 -23.16 19.21
CA GLN A 382 -26.09 -22.80 18.32
C GLN A 382 -24.88 -22.18 19.06
N TYR A 383 -25.18 -21.35 20.08
CA TYR A 383 -24.13 -20.79 20.93
C TYR A 383 -23.46 -21.87 21.79
N ASP A 384 -24.26 -22.77 22.38
CA ASP A 384 -23.79 -23.91 23.20
C ASP A 384 -22.90 -24.89 22.40
N ALA A 385 -23.22 -25.10 21.11
CA ALA A 385 -22.46 -25.97 20.23
C ALA A 385 -21.18 -25.29 19.69
N ALA A 386 -21.02 -23.99 19.88
CA ALA A 386 -19.86 -23.25 19.35
C ALA A 386 -18.59 -23.62 20.11
N PRO A 387 -17.51 -24.04 19.43
CA PRO A 387 -16.26 -24.39 20.10
C PRO A 387 -15.74 -23.24 20.95
N LYS A 388 -15.32 -23.52 22.19
CA LYS A 388 -14.65 -22.56 23.09
C LYS A 388 -15.53 -21.42 23.62
N LEU A 389 -16.82 -21.47 23.40
CA LEU A 389 -17.82 -20.63 24.07
C LEU A 389 -18.55 -21.43 25.15
N PHE A 390 -19.06 -20.76 26.16
CA PHE A 390 -19.77 -21.35 27.27
C PHE A 390 -21.18 -20.77 27.32
N VAL A 391 -22.19 -21.62 27.31
CA VAL A 391 -23.59 -21.19 27.32
C VAL A 391 -23.96 -20.44 28.60
N GLU A 392 -23.27 -20.73 29.69
CA GLU A 392 -23.39 -20.04 30.97
C GLU A 392 -23.05 -18.55 30.88
N ASP A 393 -22.14 -18.15 29.94
CA ASP A 393 -21.83 -16.77 29.68
C ASP A 393 -22.96 -16.04 28.96
N LEU A 394 -23.61 -16.75 28.01
CA LEU A 394 -24.80 -16.24 27.36
C LEU A 394 -25.94 -16.07 28.37
N ASP A 395 -26.20 -17.09 29.19
CA ASP A 395 -27.24 -17.02 30.23
C ASP A 395 -26.95 -15.87 31.22
N ARG A 396 -25.67 -15.69 31.64
CA ARG A 396 -25.25 -14.60 32.55
C ARG A 396 -25.50 -13.21 31.93
N VAL A 397 -25.15 -12.98 30.69
CA VAL A 397 -25.37 -11.66 30.08
C VAL A 397 -26.86 -11.37 29.89
N ILE A 398 -27.66 -12.39 29.65
CA ILE A 398 -29.14 -12.27 29.59
C ILE A 398 -29.71 -11.93 30.96
N ASP A 399 -29.23 -12.58 32.03
CA ASP A 399 -29.65 -12.25 33.41
C ASP A 399 -29.29 -10.78 33.75
N ILE A 400 -28.11 -10.31 33.38
CA ILE A 400 -27.70 -8.89 33.52
C ILE A 400 -28.62 -7.99 32.71
N LEU A 401 -28.91 -8.34 31.45
CA LEU A 401 -29.82 -7.60 30.59
C LEU A 401 -31.20 -7.45 31.24
N VAL A 402 -31.80 -8.56 31.69
CA VAL A 402 -33.14 -8.54 32.28
C VAL A 402 -33.17 -7.78 33.61
N ALA A 403 -32.10 -7.87 34.41
CA ALA A 403 -32.00 -7.11 35.66
C ALA A 403 -31.92 -5.58 35.44
N ARG A 404 -31.20 -5.14 34.42
CA ARG A 404 -31.06 -3.70 34.08
C ARG A 404 -32.18 -3.16 33.22
N HIS A 405 -32.68 -3.98 32.29
CA HIS A 405 -33.61 -3.62 31.24
C HIS A 405 -34.72 -4.70 31.13
N PRO A 406 -35.62 -4.83 32.11
CA PRO A 406 -36.65 -5.88 32.16
C PRO A 406 -37.59 -5.84 30.95
N GLU A 407 -37.72 -4.69 30.28
CA GLU A 407 -38.50 -4.51 29.05
C GLU A 407 -38.01 -5.35 27.88
N TYR A 408 -36.74 -5.81 27.90
CA TYR A 408 -36.14 -6.67 26.87
C TYR A 408 -36.33 -8.17 27.14
N GLU A 409 -36.85 -8.60 28.29
CA GLU A 409 -36.95 -10.01 28.69
C GLU A 409 -37.71 -10.87 27.65
N GLN A 410 -38.82 -10.34 27.15
CA GLN A 410 -39.64 -11.03 26.13
C GLN A 410 -38.85 -11.24 24.85
N ASP A 411 -38.12 -10.22 24.40
CA ASP A 411 -37.37 -10.23 23.13
C ASP A 411 -36.14 -11.14 23.23
N ALA A 412 -35.45 -11.13 24.38
CA ALA A 412 -34.33 -12.03 24.64
C ALA A 412 -34.78 -13.51 24.62
N LYS A 413 -35.89 -13.84 25.30
CA LYS A 413 -36.45 -15.20 25.29
C LYS A 413 -36.88 -15.64 23.89
N ALA A 414 -37.56 -14.76 23.15
CA ALA A 414 -38.00 -15.06 21.78
C ALA A 414 -36.80 -15.27 20.84
N PHE A 415 -35.77 -14.44 20.91
CA PHE A 415 -34.56 -14.57 20.12
C PHE A 415 -33.82 -15.87 20.41
N LEU A 416 -33.56 -16.19 21.68
CA LEU A 416 -32.79 -17.38 22.06
C LEU A 416 -33.53 -18.70 21.73
N ALA A 417 -34.86 -18.70 21.79
CA ALA A 417 -35.70 -19.84 21.37
C ALA A 417 -35.90 -19.89 19.83
N GLY A 418 -35.60 -18.80 19.12
CA GLY A 418 -35.69 -18.70 17.68
C GLY A 418 -34.54 -19.41 16.96
N HIS A 419 -34.55 -19.32 15.64
CA HIS A 419 -33.57 -19.97 14.76
C HIS A 419 -32.96 -19.01 13.71
N THR A 420 -33.22 -17.72 13.84
CA THR A 420 -32.73 -16.69 12.91
C THR A 420 -31.91 -15.65 13.65
N ALA A 421 -30.77 -15.24 13.06
CA ALA A 421 -29.91 -14.22 13.62
C ALA A 421 -29.15 -13.45 12.51
N ARG A 422 -28.69 -12.26 12.85
CA ARG A 422 -27.66 -11.52 12.11
C ARG A 422 -26.31 -11.77 12.78
N PHE A 423 -25.28 -11.95 11.96
CA PHE A 423 -23.94 -12.23 12.45
C PHE A 423 -22.95 -11.12 12.04
N CYS A 424 -21.73 -11.20 12.55
CA CYS A 424 -20.57 -10.37 12.22
C CYS A 424 -20.49 -8.98 12.87
N ASN A 425 -21.37 -8.58 13.78
CA ASN A 425 -21.36 -7.23 14.39
C ASN A 425 -21.28 -6.08 13.36
N MET A 426 -21.85 -6.28 12.17
CA MET A 426 -21.83 -5.32 11.07
C MET A 426 -23.17 -4.59 10.98
N PHE A 427 -23.12 -3.27 11.03
CA PHE A 427 -24.29 -2.41 10.87
C PHE A 427 -23.87 -1.00 10.45
N ILE A 428 -24.83 -0.21 9.96
CA ILE A 428 -24.71 1.24 9.78
C ILE A 428 -25.98 1.83 10.39
N MET A 429 -25.82 2.77 11.30
CA MET A 429 -26.92 3.40 12.03
C MET A 429 -26.84 4.91 11.98
N LYS A 430 -27.99 5.60 12.03
CA LYS A 430 -28.01 7.00 12.39
C LYS A 430 -27.35 7.24 13.74
N LYS A 431 -26.72 8.39 13.89
CA LYS A 431 -25.98 8.78 15.10
C LYS A 431 -26.74 8.51 16.39
N GLU A 432 -28.00 8.95 16.46
CA GLU A 432 -28.83 8.83 17.66
C GLU A 432 -29.04 7.36 18.03
N ILE A 433 -29.36 6.52 17.04
CA ILE A 433 -29.60 5.08 17.25
C ILE A 433 -28.31 4.38 17.69
N PHE A 434 -27.18 4.72 17.07
CA PHE A 434 -25.88 4.17 17.43
C PHE A 434 -25.47 4.55 18.87
N HIS A 435 -25.68 5.82 19.24
CA HIS A 435 -25.36 6.27 20.60
C HIS A 435 -26.25 5.59 21.66
N ASP A 436 -27.53 5.44 21.39
CA ASP A 436 -28.46 4.73 22.29
C ASP A 436 -28.07 3.24 22.40
N TYR A 437 -27.76 2.61 21.27
CA TYR A 437 -27.27 1.22 21.25
C TYR A 437 -26.01 1.04 22.09
N CYS A 438 -25.00 1.90 21.91
CA CYS A 438 -23.75 1.80 22.66
C CYS A 438 -23.95 2.09 24.16
N ALA A 439 -24.78 3.07 24.51
CA ALA A 439 -25.12 3.38 25.91
C ALA A 439 -25.85 2.21 26.60
N TRP A 440 -26.58 1.41 25.85
CA TRP A 440 -27.21 0.21 26.33
C TRP A 440 -26.25 -0.99 26.36
N LEU A 441 -25.45 -1.22 25.30
CA LEU A 441 -24.60 -2.40 25.12
C LEU A 441 -23.41 -2.44 26.08
N PHE A 442 -22.62 -1.37 26.12
CA PHE A 442 -21.32 -1.40 26.82
C PHE A 442 -21.45 -1.61 28.34
N PRO A 443 -22.42 -1.03 29.07
CA PRO A 443 -22.62 -1.34 30.48
C PRO A 443 -22.99 -2.79 30.75
N LEU A 444 -23.70 -3.49 29.84
CA LEU A 444 -24.00 -4.91 29.96
C LEU A 444 -22.74 -5.76 29.83
N LEU A 445 -21.91 -5.47 28.83
CA LEU A 445 -20.65 -6.18 28.62
C LEU A 445 -19.63 -5.92 29.74
N GLU A 446 -19.56 -4.68 30.22
CA GLU A 446 -18.69 -4.31 31.36
C GLU A 446 -19.06 -5.08 32.62
N GLU A 447 -20.36 -5.15 32.98
CA GLU A 447 -20.84 -5.92 34.11
C GLU A 447 -20.64 -7.45 33.92
N PHE A 448 -20.82 -7.93 32.69
CA PHE A 448 -20.51 -9.32 32.36
C PHE A 448 -19.01 -9.61 32.62
N VAL A 449 -18.10 -8.80 32.07
CA VAL A 449 -16.65 -9.00 32.25
C VAL A 449 -16.25 -8.91 33.72
N ALA A 450 -16.85 -8.00 34.49
CA ALA A 450 -16.58 -7.84 35.92
C ALA A 450 -17.08 -9.03 36.76
N SER A 451 -18.12 -9.75 36.31
CA SER A 451 -18.75 -10.86 37.04
C SER A 451 -18.32 -12.25 36.56
N ALA A 452 -17.76 -12.39 35.35
CA ALA A 452 -17.34 -13.65 34.77
C ALA A 452 -15.89 -13.99 35.14
N ASP A 453 -15.62 -15.22 35.56
CA ASP A 453 -14.26 -15.73 35.75
C ASP A 453 -13.72 -16.31 34.42
N MET A 454 -13.06 -15.48 33.63
CA MET A 454 -12.45 -15.86 32.37
C MET A 454 -10.96 -16.23 32.48
N SER A 455 -10.43 -16.44 33.69
CA SER A 455 -8.99 -16.68 33.94
C SER A 455 -8.45 -17.95 33.26
N LEU A 456 -9.31 -18.93 33.01
CA LEU A 456 -8.98 -20.21 32.38
C LEU A 456 -9.39 -20.30 30.90
N TYR A 457 -9.88 -19.19 30.31
CA TYR A 457 -10.32 -19.21 28.92
C TYR A 457 -9.15 -19.29 27.96
N SER A 458 -9.33 -20.03 26.87
CA SER A 458 -8.38 -19.99 25.75
C SER A 458 -8.34 -18.59 25.12
N LYS A 459 -7.32 -18.31 24.31
CA LYS A 459 -7.23 -17.05 23.58
C LYS A 459 -8.49 -16.76 22.76
N GLU A 460 -9.10 -17.79 22.19
CA GLU A 460 -10.33 -17.67 21.41
C GLU A 460 -11.56 -17.52 22.33
N GLY A 461 -11.58 -18.21 23.47
CA GLY A 461 -12.64 -18.07 24.46
C GLY A 461 -12.69 -16.69 25.12
N LEU A 462 -11.55 -16.04 25.30
CA LEU A 462 -11.49 -14.65 25.79
C LEU A 462 -12.30 -13.67 24.94
N ARG A 463 -12.61 -14.01 23.68
CA ARG A 463 -13.41 -13.19 22.76
C ARG A 463 -14.93 -13.26 23.03
N THR A 464 -15.34 -13.92 24.10
CA THR A 464 -16.75 -14.05 24.51
C THR A 464 -17.52 -12.72 24.46
N PRO A 465 -17.02 -11.56 24.95
CA PRO A 465 -17.76 -10.29 24.84
C PRO A 465 -18.13 -9.92 23.41
N GLY A 466 -17.25 -10.16 22.42
CA GLY A 466 -17.54 -9.95 21.00
C GLY A 466 -18.69 -10.83 20.49
N HIS A 467 -18.70 -12.11 20.89
CA HIS A 467 -19.78 -13.04 20.52
C HIS A 467 -21.11 -12.74 21.22
N LEU A 468 -21.06 -12.25 22.46
CA LEU A 468 -22.27 -11.81 23.18
C LEU A 468 -22.87 -10.56 22.55
N ALA A 469 -22.04 -9.61 22.09
CA ALA A 469 -22.52 -8.41 21.42
C ALA A 469 -23.31 -8.70 20.15
N GLU A 470 -22.92 -9.74 19.38
CA GLU A 470 -23.72 -10.17 18.21
C GLU A 470 -25.15 -10.59 18.61
N ARG A 471 -25.30 -11.29 19.72
CA ARG A 471 -26.61 -11.73 20.21
C ARG A 471 -27.41 -10.54 20.76
N LEU A 472 -26.75 -9.68 21.50
CA LEU A 472 -27.35 -8.48 22.05
C LEU A 472 -27.83 -7.51 20.96
N LEU A 473 -27.09 -7.34 19.85
CA LEU A 473 -27.54 -6.56 18.72
C LEU A 473 -28.88 -7.05 18.16
N ASN A 474 -29.04 -8.37 18.00
CA ASN A 474 -30.31 -8.95 17.53
C ASN A 474 -31.46 -8.70 18.51
N ILE A 475 -31.21 -8.84 19.81
CA ILE A 475 -32.22 -8.56 20.84
C ILE A 475 -32.61 -7.09 20.85
N TYR A 476 -31.65 -6.18 20.72
CA TYR A 476 -31.88 -4.74 20.63
C TYR A 476 -32.78 -4.39 19.45
N LEU A 477 -32.46 -4.91 18.26
CA LEU A 477 -33.26 -4.66 17.05
C LEU A 477 -34.65 -5.24 17.14
N LEU A 478 -34.83 -6.46 17.65
CA LEU A 478 -36.14 -7.12 17.87
C LEU A 478 -36.99 -6.32 18.85
N HIS A 479 -36.43 -5.84 19.94
CA HIS A 479 -37.14 -5.00 20.91
C HIS A 479 -37.71 -3.75 20.24
N HIS A 480 -36.88 -3.00 19.49
CA HIS A 480 -37.28 -1.76 18.84
C HIS A 480 -38.32 -1.99 17.72
N GLU A 481 -38.20 -3.12 17.00
CA GLU A 481 -39.23 -3.51 16.04
C GLU A 481 -40.57 -3.80 16.76
N ARG A 482 -40.56 -4.57 17.87
CA ARG A 482 -41.77 -4.92 18.65
C ARG A 482 -42.45 -3.70 19.25
N ILE A 483 -41.72 -2.73 19.78
CA ILE A 483 -42.28 -1.49 20.34
C ILE A 483 -42.68 -0.46 19.28
N GLY A 484 -42.43 -0.73 18.02
CA GLY A 484 -42.80 0.15 16.91
C GLY A 484 -41.95 1.42 16.82
N ALA A 485 -40.63 1.31 16.95
CA ALA A 485 -39.71 2.45 16.82
C ALA A 485 -39.79 3.15 15.46
N GLY A 486 -40.35 2.50 14.44
CA GLY A 486 -40.61 3.07 13.12
C GLY A 486 -39.35 3.29 12.27
N TRP A 487 -38.26 2.59 12.60
CA TRP A 487 -37.02 2.72 11.82
C TRP A 487 -37.15 2.14 10.42
N SER A 488 -36.69 2.88 9.43
CA SER A 488 -36.49 2.36 8.08
C SER A 488 -35.23 1.49 8.07
N MET A 489 -35.42 0.18 7.81
CA MET A 489 -34.33 -0.79 7.83
C MET A 489 -34.02 -1.33 6.45
N LYS A 490 -32.73 -1.57 6.15
CA LYS A 490 -32.23 -2.22 4.94
C LYS A 490 -31.30 -3.37 5.32
N GLN A 491 -31.38 -4.46 4.56
CA GLN A 491 -30.42 -5.56 4.64
C GLN A 491 -29.56 -5.53 3.40
N LEU A 492 -28.24 -5.65 3.57
CA LEU A 492 -27.25 -5.76 2.51
C LEU A 492 -26.39 -7.01 2.74
N GLN A 493 -26.15 -7.77 1.67
CA GLN A 493 -25.32 -8.99 1.75
C GLN A 493 -23.91 -8.66 2.24
N CYS A 494 -23.29 -9.59 2.96
CA CYS A 494 -21.93 -9.49 3.45
C CYS A 494 -20.96 -10.11 2.45
N VAL A 495 -20.03 -9.33 1.91
CA VAL A 495 -18.95 -9.83 1.07
C VAL A 495 -17.73 -10.15 1.92
N HIS A 496 -17.23 -11.39 1.84
CA HIS A 496 -16.04 -11.86 2.53
C HIS A 496 -14.87 -12.02 1.56
N PHE A 497 -13.85 -11.15 1.68
CA PHE A 497 -12.62 -11.20 0.89
C PHE A 497 -11.63 -12.20 1.50
N THR A 498 -11.24 -13.22 0.71
CA THR A 498 -10.37 -14.31 1.18
C THR A 498 -8.89 -13.94 1.22
N LYS A 499 -8.48 -12.94 0.43
CA LYS A 499 -7.08 -12.49 0.27
C LYS A 499 -6.94 -10.96 0.48
N PRO A 500 -7.38 -10.42 1.63
CA PRO A 500 -7.38 -8.97 1.87
C PRO A 500 -5.98 -8.38 2.07
N ASP A 501 -4.96 -9.22 2.28
CA ASP A 501 -3.56 -8.85 2.46
C ASP A 501 -2.75 -8.79 1.15
N ARG A 502 -3.42 -9.00 0.01
CA ARG A 502 -2.79 -9.02 -1.31
C ARG A 502 -3.49 -8.07 -2.27
N TYR A 503 -2.71 -7.15 -2.81
CA TYR A 503 -3.18 -6.36 -3.94
C TYR A 503 -2.99 -7.14 -5.24
N TYR A 504 -4.08 -7.37 -5.95
CA TYR A 504 -4.06 -7.98 -7.27
C TYR A 504 -5.04 -7.22 -8.18
N LEU A 505 -4.52 -6.72 -9.29
CA LEU A 505 -5.35 -6.26 -10.41
C LEU A 505 -5.23 -7.30 -11.52
N PRO A 506 -6.33 -7.88 -12.02
CA PRO A 506 -6.29 -8.54 -13.30
C PRO A 506 -5.74 -7.55 -14.32
N MET A 507 -4.68 -7.90 -15.04
CA MET A 507 -4.17 -7.06 -16.12
C MET A 507 -5.32 -6.81 -17.08
N ALA A 508 -5.88 -5.60 -17.07
CA ALA A 508 -6.64 -5.12 -18.19
C ALA A 508 -5.65 -5.02 -19.35
N LEU A 509 -5.78 -5.91 -20.32
CA LEU A 509 -5.14 -5.69 -21.60
C LEU A 509 -5.73 -4.39 -22.14
N SER A 510 -4.98 -3.29 -21.98
CA SER A 510 -5.31 -2.01 -22.60
C SER A 510 -5.10 -2.21 -24.10
N CYS A 511 -6.15 -2.63 -24.78
CA CYS A 511 -6.18 -2.44 -26.22
C CYS A 511 -6.29 -0.94 -26.44
N GLY A 512 -5.32 -0.38 -27.15
CA GLY A 512 -5.40 1.00 -27.63
C GLY A 512 -6.77 1.27 -28.26
N ASN A 513 -7.07 2.51 -28.64
CA ASN A 513 -8.34 3.02 -29.19
C ASN A 513 -8.89 2.28 -30.42
N ASP A 514 -8.74 0.98 -30.48
CA ASP A 514 -9.21 0.09 -31.55
C ASP A 514 -10.49 -0.61 -31.07
N ASN A 515 -11.60 -0.33 -31.74
CA ASN A 515 -12.92 -0.88 -31.43
C ASN A 515 -13.06 -2.39 -31.73
N ARG A 516 -11.96 -3.12 -31.90
CA ARG A 516 -11.98 -4.57 -32.11
C ARG A 516 -12.30 -5.31 -30.80
N PRO A 517 -13.11 -6.39 -30.84
CA PRO A 517 -13.41 -7.17 -29.66
C PRO A 517 -12.13 -7.83 -29.12
N VAL A 518 -11.87 -7.65 -27.82
CA VAL A 518 -10.73 -8.25 -27.11
C VAL A 518 -11.14 -9.61 -26.58
N ILE A 519 -10.41 -10.65 -26.94
CA ILE A 519 -10.56 -11.97 -26.37
C ILE A 519 -9.41 -12.18 -25.36
N PRO A 520 -9.68 -12.11 -24.05
CA PRO A 520 -8.64 -12.39 -23.07
C PRO A 520 -8.28 -13.87 -23.07
N VAL A 521 -7.00 -14.18 -23.23
CA VAL A 521 -6.48 -15.54 -23.11
C VAL A 521 -5.56 -15.61 -21.91
N VAL A 522 -5.91 -16.47 -20.94
CA VAL A 522 -5.15 -16.64 -19.69
C VAL A 522 -4.41 -17.97 -19.73
N PHE A 523 -3.10 -17.95 -19.48
CA PHE A 523 -2.28 -19.13 -19.29
C PHE A 523 -1.84 -19.22 -17.82
N ALA A 524 -2.09 -20.38 -17.20
CA ALA A 524 -1.51 -20.71 -15.90
C ALA A 524 -0.34 -21.68 -16.13
N SER A 525 0.85 -21.34 -15.65
CA SER A 525 2.06 -22.14 -15.87
C SER A 525 3.00 -22.03 -14.68
N ASP A 526 3.70 -23.12 -14.37
CA ASP A 526 4.90 -23.10 -13.54
C ASP A 526 6.16 -23.00 -14.42
N ASN A 527 7.33 -22.88 -13.80
CA ASN A 527 8.60 -22.68 -14.50
C ASN A 527 8.96 -23.83 -15.48
N ASN A 528 8.41 -25.03 -15.31
CA ASN A 528 8.70 -26.18 -16.16
C ASN A 528 7.93 -26.11 -17.49
N TYR A 529 6.80 -25.43 -17.51
CA TYR A 529 5.91 -25.34 -18.68
C TYR A 529 6.03 -24.00 -19.43
N VAL A 530 6.81 -23.05 -18.93
CA VAL A 530 7.05 -21.75 -19.61
C VAL A 530 7.43 -21.89 -21.09
N PRO A 531 8.33 -22.80 -21.50
CA PRO A 531 8.66 -22.96 -22.92
C PRO A 531 7.46 -23.37 -23.78
N MET A 532 6.58 -24.25 -23.25
CA MET A 532 5.38 -24.72 -23.96
C MET A 532 4.35 -23.60 -24.10
N VAL A 533 4.13 -22.82 -23.04
CA VAL A 533 3.24 -21.66 -23.06
C VAL A 533 3.76 -20.62 -24.06
N THR A 534 5.04 -20.31 -24.06
CA THR A 534 5.67 -19.38 -25.02
C THR A 534 5.48 -19.85 -26.47
N THR A 535 5.66 -21.15 -26.74
CA THR A 535 5.42 -21.71 -28.08
C THR A 535 3.95 -21.57 -28.49
N THR A 536 3.02 -21.80 -27.55
CA THR A 536 1.59 -21.66 -27.81
C THR A 536 1.22 -20.21 -28.11
N ILE A 537 1.70 -19.26 -27.31
CA ILE A 537 1.47 -17.82 -27.54
C ILE A 537 2.04 -17.40 -28.91
N TYR A 538 3.27 -17.83 -29.24
CA TYR A 538 3.88 -17.52 -30.53
C TYR A 538 3.03 -18.08 -31.70
N SER A 539 2.55 -19.32 -31.60
CA SER A 539 1.68 -19.93 -32.60
C SER A 539 0.36 -19.17 -32.74
N MET A 540 -0.26 -18.78 -31.63
CA MET A 540 -1.50 -17.98 -31.67
C MET A 540 -1.27 -16.62 -32.34
N LEU A 541 -0.21 -15.91 -31.99
CA LEU A 541 0.13 -14.59 -32.57
C LEU A 541 0.45 -14.72 -34.06
N LYS A 542 1.15 -15.77 -34.46
CA LYS A 542 1.48 -16.03 -35.89
C LYS A 542 0.25 -16.29 -36.75
N ASN A 543 -0.77 -16.93 -36.17
CA ASN A 543 -1.99 -17.31 -36.91
C ASN A 543 -3.16 -16.33 -36.66
N ALA A 544 -2.98 -15.29 -35.87
CA ALA A 544 -4.02 -14.30 -35.60
C ALA A 544 -4.14 -13.20 -36.68
N TYR A 545 -3.28 -13.25 -37.71
CA TYR A 545 -3.26 -12.26 -38.80
C TYR A 545 -3.89 -12.80 -40.13
N ASP A 546 -4.38 -14.01 -40.12
CA ASP A 546 -5.21 -14.58 -41.21
C ASP A 546 -6.70 -14.59 -40.78
#